data_28c93db43451aed07fa0922da18027eb
#
_entry.id   28c93db43451aed07fa0922da18027eb
#
_cell.length_a   1.000
_cell.length_b   1.000
_cell.length_c   1.000
_cell.angle_alpha   90.00
_cell.angle_beta   90.00
_cell.angle_gamma   90.00
#
_symmetry.space_group_name_H-M   'P 1'
#
loop_
_entity.id
_entity.type
_entity.pdbx_description
1 polymer ?
#
loop_
_entity_poly.entity_id
_entity_poly.type
_entity_poly.pdbx_seq_one_letter_code
_entity_poly.pdbx_strand_id
1 'polypeptide(L)'
;MGRPPAKTERVPWLHEKNIEAEAETLFGLWQKEHGDVPEPPVPVDEMIELQLKLRYEMDDLQKRFGHADVLGAIWFKEQLIRVDRSLDPVEHPRMLGRYRFTLAHEIGHWQLHRKVFLRDETQMSLTAVSDAPAFVCRSTDQAREEVQANMFAAFLLMPRDLVRRAWIKWRGTNDVVCVLDLFAPTSSGHAKAQQDAAMQRFSKPFAEQFHVSAEAMSYRLEALGLLTRDRSLFG
;
A
#
# COMPACT_ATOMS: atom_id res chain seq x y z
N MET A 1 31.24 -16.67 17.11
CA MET A 1 30.67 -15.42 16.61
C MET A 1 29.22 -15.69 16.24
N GLY A 2 28.26 -15.25 17.05
CA GLY A 2 26.82 -15.44 16.80
C GLY A 2 26.39 -14.58 15.62
N ARG A 3 25.66 -15.19 14.69
CA ARG A 3 25.00 -14.49 13.58
C ARG A 3 24.05 -13.45 14.20
N PRO A 4 24.09 -12.16 13.81
CA PRO A 4 23.13 -11.20 14.32
C PRO A 4 21.71 -11.71 14.04
N PRO A 5 20.76 -11.55 14.98
CA PRO A 5 19.38 -11.98 14.76
C PRO A 5 18.83 -11.32 13.48
N ALA A 6 18.10 -12.09 12.69
CA ALA A 6 17.48 -11.57 11.48
C ALA A 6 16.55 -10.41 11.86
N LYS A 7 16.53 -9.33 11.08
CA LYS A 7 15.68 -8.12 11.30
C LYS A 7 14.19 -8.47 11.54
N THR A 8 13.73 -9.58 10.97
CA THR A 8 12.35 -10.10 11.04
C THR A 8 11.87 -10.50 12.44
N GLU A 9 12.76 -10.77 13.41
CA GLU A 9 12.35 -11.13 14.78
C GLU A 9 11.97 -9.93 15.64
N ARG A 10 12.27 -8.71 15.18
CA ARG A 10 12.08 -7.47 15.93
C ARG A 10 10.67 -6.89 15.81
N VAL A 11 10.00 -7.11 14.67
CA VAL A 11 8.67 -6.55 14.41
C VAL A 11 7.59 -7.53 14.85
N PRO A 12 6.69 -7.14 15.79
CA PRO A 12 5.57 -8.00 16.19
C PRO A 12 4.61 -8.23 15.03
N TRP A 13 3.92 -9.37 15.05
CA TRP A 13 2.83 -9.63 14.11
C TRP A 13 1.65 -8.72 14.44
N LEU A 14 1.17 -7.99 13.44
CA LEU A 14 -0.04 -7.19 13.51
C LEU A 14 -1.16 -7.86 12.71
N HIS A 15 -2.34 -7.95 13.30
CA HIS A 15 -3.53 -8.41 12.57
C HIS A 15 -3.93 -7.38 11.52
N GLU A 16 -4.39 -7.85 10.37
CA GLU A 16 -4.83 -7.02 9.24
C GLU A 16 -5.80 -5.90 9.67
N LYS A 17 -6.81 -6.23 10.50
CA LYS A 17 -7.75 -5.24 11.04
C LYS A 17 -7.10 -4.08 11.82
N ASN A 18 -5.98 -4.35 12.49
CA ASN A 18 -5.26 -3.31 13.23
C ASN A 18 -4.46 -2.43 12.28
N ILE A 19 -3.88 -3.02 11.22
CA ILE A 19 -3.17 -2.29 10.18
C ILE A 19 -4.17 -1.39 9.42
N GLU A 20 -5.36 -1.92 9.08
CA GLU A 20 -6.42 -1.13 8.46
C GLU A 20 -6.85 0.04 9.37
N ALA A 21 -7.07 -0.21 10.66
CA ALA A 21 -7.44 0.82 11.62
C ALA A 21 -6.38 1.93 11.75
N GLU A 22 -5.09 1.59 11.71
CA GLU A 22 -3.99 2.59 11.70
C GLU A 22 -4.02 3.44 10.42
N ALA A 23 -4.24 2.83 9.26
CA ALA A 23 -4.36 3.55 8.00
C ALA A 23 -5.60 4.47 7.97
N GLU A 24 -6.75 3.99 8.44
CA GLU A 24 -7.99 4.77 8.57
C GLU A 24 -7.81 5.92 9.57
N THR A 25 -7.11 5.69 10.69
CA THR A 25 -6.81 6.73 11.67
C THR A 25 -5.95 7.84 11.05
N LEU A 26 -4.89 7.49 10.34
CA LEU A 26 -4.03 8.45 9.67
C LEU A 26 -4.81 9.29 8.65
N PHE A 27 -5.62 8.64 7.82
CA PHE A 27 -6.46 9.32 6.83
C PHE A 27 -7.53 10.21 7.48
N GLY A 28 -8.17 9.74 8.57
CA GLY A 28 -9.15 10.54 9.33
C GLY A 28 -8.54 11.77 9.98
N LEU A 29 -7.29 11.69 10.47
CA LEU A 29 -6.55 12.85 10.98
C LEU A 29 -6.28 13.86 9.86
N TRP A 30 -5.87 13.39 8.68
CA TRP A 30 -5.71 14.24 7.50
C TRP A 30 -6.99 15.02 7.19
N GLN A 31 -8.11 14.32 7.07
CA GLN A 31 -9.40 14.94 6.76
C GLN A 31 -9.84 15.96 7.83
N LYS A 32 -9.53 15.69 9.11
CA LYS A 32 -9.84 16.62 10.20
C LYS A 32 -9.06 17.92 10.11
N GLU A 33 -7.80 17.87 9.64
CA GLU A 33 -6.92 19.03 9.57
C GLU A 33 -7.03 19.79 8.25
N HIS A 34 -7.27 19.08 7.13
CA HIS A 34 -7.22 19.63 5.78
C HIS A 34 -8.56 19.63 5.04
N GLY A 35 -9.62 19.10 5.65
CA GLY A 35 -10.95 18.96 5.04
C GLY A 35 -11.20 17.59 4.45
N ASP A 36 -12.47 17.29 4.16
CA ASP A 36 -12.88 16.01 3.60
C ASP A 36 -12.23 15.77 2.22
N VAL A 37 -11.95 14.49 1.95
CA VAL A 37 -11.54 14.00 0.63
C VAL A 37 -12.77 13.33 0.02
N PRO A 38 -13.59 14.06 -0.78
CA PRO A 38 -14.87 13.55 -1.24
C PRO A 38 -14.71 12.44 -2.30
N GLU A 39 -13.64 12.49 -3.06
CA GLU A 39 -13.35 11.58 -4.18
C GLU A 39 -11.87 11.16 -4.17
N PRO A 40 -11.55 9.95 -4.72
CA PRO A 40 -10.15 9.55 -4.89
C PRO A 40 -9.43 10.44 -5.92
N PRO A 41 -8.10 10.47 -5.89
CA PRO A 41 -7.21 9.66 -5.06
C PRO A 41 -6.89 10.29 -3.69
N VAL A 42 -6.48 9.48 -2.73
CA VAL A 42 -5.95 9.95 -1.43
C VAL A 42 -4.68 10.78 -1.63
N PRO A 43 -4.50 11.96 -1.03
CA PRO A 43 -3.37 12.86 -1.27
C PRO A 43 -2.11 12.44 -0.47
N VAL A 44 -1.52 11.28 -0.80
CA VAL A 44 -0.41 10.69 -0.03
C VAL A 44 0.86 11.54 -0.04
N ASP A 45 1.11 12.28 -1.12
CA ASP A 45 2.26 13.19 -1.24
C ASP A 45 2.16 14.31 -0.18
N GLU A 46 1.00 14.97 -0.13
CA GLU A 46 0.75 16.03 0.85
C GLU A 46 0.71 15.48 2.29
N MET A 47 0.21 14.26 2.49
CA MET A 47 0.22 13.61 3.81
C MET A 47 1.64 13.40 4.32
N ILE A 48 2.60 13.05 3.47
CA ILE A 48 4.01 12.91 3.84
C ILE A 48 4.55 14.25 4.36
N GLU A 49 4.38 15.31 3.59
CA GLU A 49 4.98 16.61 3.89
C GLU A 49 4.22 17.37 4.97
N LEU A 50 2.90 17.50 4.82
CA LEU A 50 2.09 18.40 5.63
C LEU A 50 1.63 17.77 6.95
N GLN A 51 1.36 16.46 6.99
CA GLN A 51 0.88 15.78 8.19
C GLN A 51 2.01 15.08 8.94
N LEU A 52 2.81 14.27 8.24
CA LEU A 52 3.85 13.47 8.87
C LEU A 52 5.16 14.25 9.06
N LYS A 53 5.30 15.41 8.41
CA LYS A 53 6.51 16.27 8.42
C LYS A 53 7.75 15.50 7.99
N LEU A 54 7.57 14.58 7.05
CA LEU A 54 8.65 13.85 6.42
C LEU A 54 9.08 14.57 5.15
N ARG A 55 10.36 14.49 4.85
CA ARG A 55 10.88 14.87 3.52
C ARG A 55 10.80 13.65 2.61
N TYR A 56 10.59 13.86 1.32
CA TYR A 56 10.82 12.82 0.35
C TYR A 56 11.60 13.36 -0.86
N GLU A 57 12.40 12.49 -1.47
CA GLU A 57 13.32 12.83 -2.55
C GLU A 57 13.33 11.71 -3.59
N MET A 58 13.53 12.08 -4.87
CA MET A 58 13.88 11.13 -5.91
C MET A 58 15.38 10.86 -5.90
N ASP A 59 15.79 9.58 -5.89
CA ASP A 59 17.20 9.17 -5.91
C ASP A 59 17.39 7.97 -6.88
N ASP A 60 18.60 7.70 -7.30
CA ASP A 60 18.95 6.50 -8.05
C ASP A 60 19.23 5.34 -7.06
N LEU A 61 18.15 4.82 -6.48
CA LEU A 61 18.24 3.78 -5.44
C LEU A 61 18.77 2.47 -6.00
N GLN A 62 18.42 2.12 -7.23
CA GLN A 62 18.91 0.91 -7.88
C GLN A 62 20.44 0.92 -7.99
N LYS A 63 21.00 2.04 -8.37
CA LYS A 63 22.45 2.23 -8.43
C LYS A 63 23.06 2.27 -7.02
N ARG A 64 22.45 3.00 -6.11
CA ARG A 64 22.92 3.16 -4.72
C ARG A 64 23.05 1.83 -3.99
N PHE A 65 22.07 0.94 -4.14
CA PHE A 65 22.03 -0.35 -3.45
C PHE A 65 22.50 -1.52 -4.30
N GLY A 66 22.77 -1.32 -5.59
CA GLY A 66 23.21 -2.37 -6.51
C GLY A 66 22.14 -3.41 -6.84
N HIS A 67 20.86 -3.07 -6.67
CA HIS A 67 19.73 -3.96 -6.91
C HIS A 67 18.62 -3.25 -7.70
N ALA A 68 18.23 -3.84 -8.83
CA ALA A 68 17.25 -3.27 -9.76
C ALA A 68 15.79 -3.28 -9.24
N ASP A 69 15.53 -3.97 -8.14
CA ASP A 69 14.20 -4.11 -7.54
C ASP A 69 13.96 -3.17 -6.36
N VAL A 70 14.94 -2.31 -6.02
CA VAL A 70 14.79 -1.30 -4.96
C VAL A 70 14.01 -0.10 -5.48
N LEU A 71 12.85 0.15 -4.92
CA LEU A 71 11.90 1.17 -5.37
C LEU A 71 11.71 2.30 -4.37
N GLY A 72 11.91 2.03 -3.09
CA GLY A 72 11.80 3.00 -2.01
C GLY A 72 12.73 2.66 -0.86
N ALA A 73 12.98 3.62 0.00
CA ALA A 73 13.70 3.42 1.25
C ALA A 73 13.37 4.53 2.25
N ILE A 74 13.35 4.19 3.55
CA ILE A 74 13.06 5.14 4.61
C ILE A 74 14.19 5.23 5.64
N TRP A 75 14.52 6.45 6.02
CA TRP A 75 15.46 6.81 7.09
C TRP A 75 14.70 7.45 8.25
N PHE A 76 14.51 6.71 9.32
CA PHE A 76 13.69 7.17 10.45
C PHE A 76 14.28 8.35 11.22
N LYS A 77 15.59 8.39 11.40
CA LYS A 77 16.26 9.48 12.11
C LYS A 77 16.25 10.79 11.33
N GLU A 78 16.49 10.67 10.04
CA GLU A 78 16.52 11.79 9.11
C GLU A 78 15.12 12.26 8.70
N GLN A 79 14.08 11.49 9.07
CA GLN A 79 12.70 11.75 8.66
C GLN A 79 12.59 11.89 7.13
N LEU A 80 13.22 10.96 6.41
CA LEU A 80 13.41 11.03 4.97
C LEU A 80 12.94 9.73 4.30
N ILE A 81 12.14 9.89 3.26
CA ILE A 81 11.77 8.85 2.29
C ILE A 81 12.51 9.14 0.99
N ARG A 82 13.08 8.11 0.37
CA ARG A 82 13.56 8.20 -1.01
C ARG A 82 12.83 7.20 -1.88
N VAL A 83 12.50 7.66 -3.08
CA VAL A 83 11.84 6.87 -4.12
C VAL A 83 12.75 6.81 -5.34
N ASP A 84 12.82 5.63 -5.98
CA ASP A 84 13.67 5.46 -7.17
C ASP A 84 13.14 6.29 -8.35
N ARG A 85 14.07 6.92 -9.08
CA ARG A 85 13.76 7.78 -10.23
C ARG A 85 12.99 7.08 -11.35
N SER A 86 13.12 5.76 -11.47
CA SER A 86 12.35 4.98 -12.45
C SER A 86 10.83 5.05 -12.21
N LEU A 87 10.41 5.51 -11.03
CA LEU A 87 9.02 5.71 -10.66
C LEU A 87 8.53 7.15 -10.82
N ASP A 88 9.39 8.10 -11.26
CA ASP A 88 9.00 9.50 -11.42
C ASP A 88 7.78 9.64 -12.35
N PRO A 89 6.61 10.05 -11.84
CA PRO A 89 5.40 10.14 -12.64
C PRO A 89 5.42 11.25 -13.68
N VAL A 90 6.34 12.21 -13.57
CA VAL A 90 6.54 13.28 -14.57
C VAL A 90 7.26 12.71 -15.79
N GLU A 91 8.31 11.92 -15.55
CA GLU A 91 9.08 11.29 -16.63
C GLU A 91 8.38 10.00 -17.13
N HIS A 92 7.72 9.29 -16.22
CA HIS A 92 7.10 7.99 -16.46
C HIS A 92 5.62 7.95 -15.98
N PRO A 93 4.66 8.60 -16.68
CA PRO A 93 3.27 8.70 -16.23
C PRO A 93 2.58 7.35 -15.94
N ARG A 94 3.02 6.28 -16.62
CA ARG A 94 2.49 4.92 -16.40
C ARG A 94 2.90 4.35 -15.04
N MET A 95 3.91 4.91 -14.40
CA MET A 95 4.39 4.48 -13.07
C MET A 95 3.67 5.15 -11.91
N LEU A 96 2.74 6.08 -12.16
CA LEU A 96 2.02 6.84 -11.13
C LEU A 96 1.44 5.93 -10.03
N GLY A 97 0.76 4.85 -10.38
CA GLY A 97 0.19 3.93 -9.39
C GLY A 97 1.27 3.25 -8.53
N ARG A 98 2.40 2.88 -9.15
CA ARG A 98 3.52 2.26 -8.44
C ARG A 98 4.27 3.28 -7.56
N TYR A 99 4.49 4.48 -8.06
CA TYR A 99 5.02 5.61 -7.28
C TYR A 99 4.20 5.84 -6.01
N ARG A 100 2.87 6.02 -6.15
CA ARG A 100 1.96 6.24 -5.03
C ARG A 100 1.95 5.07 -4.05
N PHE A 101 1.99 3.83 -4.56
CA PHE A 101 2.08 2.65 -3.71
C PHE A 101 3.38 2.63 -2.91
N THR A 102 4.52 2.96 -3.54
CA THR A 102 5.82 3.05 -2.85
C THR A 102 5.79 4.11 -1.75
N LEU A 103 5.26 5.30 -2.01
CA LEU A 103 5.10 6.33 -0.96
C LEU A 103 4.24 5.84 0.21
N ALA A 104 3.07 5.26 -0.08
CA ALA A 104 2.17 4.73 0.94
C ALA A 104 2.80 3.56 1.73
N HIS A 105 3.64 2.77 1.09
CA HIS A 105 4.41 1.69 1.71
C HIS A 105 5.45 2.24 2.71
N GLU A 106 6.19 3.27 2.34
CA GLU A 106 7.15 3.92 3.25
C GLU A 106 6.44 4.62 4.42
N ILE A 107 5.24 5.19 4.19
CA ILE A 107 4.36 5.66 5.29
C ILE A 107 3.99 4.49 6.20
N GLY A 108 3.72 3.31 5.66
CA GLY A 108 3.47 2.09 6.43
C GLY A 108 4.63 1.75 7.38
N HIS A 109 5.86 1.76 6.89
CA HIS A 109 7.03 1.58 7.74
C HIS A 109 7.14 2.66 8.82
N TRP A 110 6.87 3.91 8.49
CA TRP A 110 6.86 5.01 9.45
C TRP A 110 5.82 4.82 10.56
N GLN A 111 4.60 4.45 10.22
CA GLN A 111 3.52 4.30 11.19
C GLN A 111 3.68 3.06 12.06
N LEU A 112 3.96 1.92 11.45
CA LEU A 112 3.93 0.62 12.11
C LEU A 112 5.26 0.26 12.80
N HIS A 113 6.40 0.66 12.22
CA HIS A 113 7.69 0.08 12.58
C HIS A 113 8.66 1.05 13.25
N ARG A 114 8.52 2.38 13.04
CA ARG A 114 9.45 3.39 13.55
C ARG A 114 9.76 3.24 15.04
N LYS A 115 8.72 3.06 15.87
CA LYS A 115 8.89 3.00 17.34
C LYS A 115 9.75 1.81 17.77
N VAL A 116 9.62 0.67 17.11
CA VAL A 116 10.40 -0.55 17.39
C VAL A 116 11.85 -0.32 17.01
N PHE A 117 12.09 0.22 15.81
CA PHE A 117 13.46 0.46 15.31
C PHE A 117 14.22 1.49 16.11
N LEU A 118 13.62 2.63 16.43
CA LEU A 118 14.30 3.67 17.21
C LEU A 118 14.59 3.23 18.64
N ARG A 119 13.77 2.35 19.23
CA ARG A 119 14.02 1.78 20.55
C ARG A 119 15.22 0.83 20.53
N ASP A 120 15.31 -0.03 19.51
CA ASP A 120 16.42 -0.99 19.38
C ASP A 120 17.75 -0.29 19.09
N GLU A 121 17.76 0.76 18.28
CA GLU A 121 18.97 1.53 17.99
C GLU A 121 19.53 2.25 19.23
N THR A 122 18.68 2.75 20.13
CA THR A 122 19.11 3.35 21.41
C THR A 122 19.80 2.33 22.32
N GLN A 123 19.47 1.04 22.20
CA GLN A 123 20.13 -0.03 22.95
C GLN A 123 21.44 -0.52 22.29
N MET A 124 21.59 -0.38 20.97
CA MET A 124 22.72 -0.95 20.22
C MET A 124 23.82 0.07 19.86
N SER A 125 23.58 1.37 19.93
CA SER A 125 24.49 2.35 19.35
C SER A 125 24.92 3.44 20.33
N LEU A 126 26.06 3.18 20.97
CA LEU A 126 26.98 4.26 21.40
C LEU A 126 28.05 4.57 20.33
N THR A 127 28.11 3.88 19.19
CA THR A 127 29.32 3.92 18.33
C THR A 127 29.13 3.99 16.81
N ALA A 128 27.92 4.00 16.23
CA ALA A 128 27.80 4.06 14.76
C ALA A 128 26.64 4.94 14.30
N VAL A 129 26.98 6.07 13.69
CA VAL A 129 26.09 6.78 12.77
C VAL A 129 26.01 5.93 11.50
N SER A 130 24.95 5.16 11.35
CA SER A 130 24.71 4.38 10.13
C SER A 130 23.99 5.27 9.11
N ASP A 131 24.64 5.52 7.99
CA ASP A 131 24.06 6.23 6.82
C ASP A 131 23.08 5.30 6.02
N ALA A 132 22.81 4.12 6.58
CA ALA A 132 21.94 3.13 5.97
C ALA A 132 20.47 3.38 6.32
N PRO A 133 19.54 3.14 5.37
CA PRO A 133 18.10 3.24 5.65
C PRO A 133 17.66 2.19 6.67
N ALA A 134 16.56 2.48 7.37
CA ALA A 134 15.94 1.52 8.26
C ALA A 134 15.33 0.36 7.48
N PHE A 135 14.68 0.68 6.37
CA PHE A 135 14.10 -0.26 5.42
C PHE A 135 14.45 0.10 3.98
N VAL A 136 14.50 -0.91 3.13
CA VAL A 136 14.65 -0.82 1.69
C VAL A 136 13.52 -1.62 1.07
N CYS A 137 12.55 -0.95 0.46
CA CYS A 137 11.44 -1.57 -0.22
C CYS A 137 11.91 -2.28 -1.50
N ARG A 138 11.76 -3.58 -1.53
CA ARG A 138 11.98 -4.42 -2.71
C ARG A 138 10.70 -5.06 -3.17
N SER A 139 10.49 -5.13 -4.46
CA SER A 139 9.27 -5.70 -5.04
C SER A 139 9.07 -7.20 -4.72
N THR A 140 10.10 -7.89 -4.27
CA THR A 140 10.12 -9.35 -4.03
C THR A 140 10.26 -9.74 -2.56
N ASP A 141 10.41 -8.78 -1.64
CA ASP A 141 10.62 -9.07 -0.23
C ASP A 141 9.30 -9.54 0.44
N GLN A 142 9.41 -10.65 1.21
CA GLN A 142 8.31 -11.26 1.94
C GLN A 142 8.55 -11.21 3.46
N ALA A 143 9.46 -10.38 3.91
CA ALA A 143 9.67 -10.16 5.33
C ALA A 143 8.37 -9.64 5.99
N ARG A 144 8.18 -9.94 7.26
CA ARG A 144 6.95 -9.61 7.99
C ARG A 144 6.62 -8.12 7.93
N GLU A 145 7.62 -7.29 8.12
CA GLU A 145 7.51 -5.83 8.04
C GLU A 145 7.09 -5.33 6.67
N GLU A 146 7.59 -5.98 5.61
CA GLU A 146 7.23 -5.63 4.23
C GLU A 146 5.76 -6.00 3.92
N VAL A 147 5.33 -7.17 4.40
CA VAL A 147 3.92 -7.60 4.26
C VAL A 147 2.99 -6.62 4.98
N GLN A 148 3.35 -6.19 6.19
CA GLN A 148 2.56 -5.21 6.95
C GLN A 148 2.53 -3.84 6.27
N ALA A 149 3.66 -3.36 5.74
CA ALA A 149 3.74 -2.11 5.01
C ALA A 149 2.93 -2.15 3.71
N ASN A 150 2.96 -3.28 2.98
CA ASN A 150 2.12 -3.51 1.80
C ASN A 150 0.63 -3.46 2.11
N MET A 151 0.19 -4.11 3.20
CA MET A 151 -1.20 -4.05 3.67
C MET A 151 -1.58 -2.62 4.03
N PHE A 152 -0.74 -1.92 4.79
CA PHE A 152 -0.98 -0.53 5.16
C PHE A 152 -1.14 0.37 3.92
N ALA A 153 -0.25 0.24 2.94
CA ALA A 153 -0.31 0.98 1.69
C ALA A 153 -1.64 0.75 0.95
N ALA A 154 -2.07 -0.50 0.85
CA ALA A 154 -3.35 -0.84 0.22
C ALA A 154 -4.54 -0.19 0.94
N PHE A 155 -4.56 -0.23 2.29
CA PHE A 155 -5.63 0.38 3.08
C PHE A 155 -5.62 1.91 3.03
N LEU A 156 -4.44 2.53 3.07
CA LEU A 156 -4.30 3.98 2.98
C LEU A 156 -4.72 4.51 1.61
N LEU A 157 -4.33 3.85 0.52
CA LEU A 157 -4.70 4.26 -0.84
C LEU A 157 -6.16 3.99 -1.18
N MET A 158 -6.79 3.01 -0.51
CA MET A 158 -8.17 2.59 -0.73
C MET A 158 -8.95 2.54 0.60
N PRO A 159 -9.15 3.70 1.29
CA PRO A 159 -9.91 3.76 2.53
C PRO A 159 -11.33 3.23 2.32
N ARG A 160 -11.84 2.46 3.30
CA ARG A 160 -13.13 1.77 3.21
C ARG A 160 -14.27 2.69 2.78
N ASP A 161 -14.41 3.83 3.45
CA ASP A 161 -15.51 4.74 3.20
C ASP A 161 -15.40 5.43 1.84
N LEU A 162 -14.18 5.75 1.41
CA LEU A 162 -13.95 6.36 0.10
C LEU A 162 -14.28 5.37 -1.03
N VAL A 163 -13.89 4.09 -0.87
CA VAL A 163 -14.23 3.02 -1.84
C VAL A 163 -15.75 2.80 -1.89
N ARG A 164 -16.44 2.76 -0.73
CA ARG A 164 -17.90 2.61 -0.70
C ARG A 164 -18.62 3.81 -1.32
N ARG A 165 -18.17 5.04 -1.06
CA ARG A 165 -18.74 6.24 -1.71
C ARG A 165 -18.57 6.17 -3.23
N ALA A 166 -17.39 5.83 -3.72
CA ALA A 166 -17.13 5.66 -5.15
C ALA A 166 -18.00 4.54 -5.76
N TRP A 167 -18.17 3.43 -5.04
CA TRP A 167 -19.05 2.34 -5.45
C TRP A 167 -20.50 2.79 -5.61
N ILE A 168 -21.06 3.42 -4.56
CA ILE A 168 -22.45 3.91 -4.58
C ILE A 168 -22.65 4.96 -5.69
N LYS A 169 -21.69 5.86 -5.87
CA LYS A 169 -21.73 6.88 -6.93
C LYS A 169 -21.80 6.25 -8.32
N TRP A 170 -21.06 5.16 -8.54
CA TRP A 170 -21.03 4.49 -9.83
C TRP A 170 -22.22 3.55 -10.06
N ARG A 171 -22.63 2.80 -9.02
CA ARG A 171 -23.68 1.77 -9.12
C ARG A 171 -25.09 2.29 -8.81
N GLY A 172 -25.21 3.38 -8.07
CA GLY A 172 -26.47 3.86 -7.49
C GLY A 172 -26.96 3.03 -6.30
N THR A 173 -26.26 1.97 -5.92
CA THR A 173 -26.63 1.05 -4.83
C THR A 173 -25.38 0.50 -4.15
N ASN A 174 -25.53 -0.01 -2.91
CA ASN A 174 -24.47 -0.70 -2.18
C ASN A 174 -24.51 -2.23 -2.35
N ASP A 175 -25.29 -2.74 -3.30
CA ASP A 175 -25.44 -4.16 -3.50
C ASP A 175 -24.16 -4.81 -4.02
N VAL A 176 -23.94 -6.04 -3.56
CA VAL A 176 -22.83 -6.90 -4.00
C VAL A 176 -23.01 -7.29 -5.45
N VAL A 177 -21.91 -7.36 -6.19
CA VAL A 177 -21.90 -7.87 -7.58
C VAL A 177 -21.19 -9.21 -7.62
N CYS A 178 -21.85 -10.22 -8.19
CA CYS A 178 -21.21 -11.47 -8.55
C CYS A 178 -20.54 -11.34 -9.91
N VAL A 179 -19.22 -11.46 -9.96
CA VAL A 179 -18.48 -11.35 -11.21
C VAL A 179 -18.84 -12.47 -12.22
N LEU A 180 -19.27 -13.64 -11.72
CA LEU A 180 -19.66 -14.78 -12.55
C LEU A 180 -20.97 -14.54 -13.32
N ASP A 181 -21.78 -13.56 -12.90
CA ASP A 181 -23.01 -13.18 -13.62
C ASP A 181 -22.69 -12.27 -14.81
N LEU A 182 -21.54 -11.60 -14.78
CA LEU A 182 -21.10 -10.70 -15.85
C LEU A 182 -20.25 -11.41 -16.92
N PHE A 183 -19.62 -12.51 -16.55
CA PHE A 183 -18.70 -13.24 -17.42
C PHE A 183 -19.01 -14.74 -17.32
N ALA A 184 -19.62 -15.29 -18.36
CA ALA A 184 -19.91 -16.72 -18.41
C ALA A 184 -18.62 -17.54 -18.29
N PRO A 185 -18.55 -18.54 -17.40
CA PRO A 185 -17.37 -19.40 -17.30
C PRO A 185 -17.24 -20.23 -18.58
N THR A 186 -16.08 -20.14 -19.21
CA THR A 186 -15.73 -21.08 -20.28
C THR A 186 -15.25 -22.38 -19.66
N SER A 187 -15.65 -23.51 -20.25
CA SER A 187 -15.46 -24.89 -19.76
C SER A 187 -14.00 -25.41 -19.78
N SER A 188 -13.00 -24.58 -19.67
CA SER A 188 -11.58 -24.96 -19.70
C SER A 188 -10.94 -24.92 -18.31
N GLY A 189 -9.96 -25.79 -18.06
CA GLY A 189 -9.30 -26.01 -16.77
C GLY A 189 -8.54 -24.84 -16.13
N HIS A 190 -8.81 -23.59 -16.54
CA HIS A 190 -8.23 -22.35 -16.03
C HIS A 190 -9.25 -21.47 -15.30
N ALA A 191 -10.26 -22.06 -14.68
CA ALA A 191 -11.39 -21.32 -14.08
C ALA A 191 -10.95 -20.19 -13.12
N LYS A 192 -9.92 -20.43 -12.27
CA LYS A 192 -9.43 -19.42 -11.33
C LYS A 192 -8.81 -18.22 -12.05
N ALA A 193 -7.92 -18.45 -13.02
CA ALA A 193 -7.27 -17.37 -13.76
C ALA A 193 -8.27 -16.52 -14.55
N GLN A 194 -9.33 -17.16 -15.07
CA GLN A 194 -10.42 -16.46 -15.78
C GLN A 194 -11.25 -15.61 -14.80
N GLN A 195 -11.55 -16.14 -13.62
CA GLN A 195 -12.22 -15.38 -12.56
C GLN A 195 -11.38 -14.19 -12.10
N ASP A 196 -10.07 -14.38 -11.88
CA ASP A 196 -9.16 -13.29 -11.51
C ASP A 196 -9.13 -12.21 -12.60
N ALA A 197 -9.05 -12.60 -13.86
CA ALA A 197 -9.09 -11.66 -14.99
C ALA A 197 -10.44 -10.91 -15.08
N ALA A 198 -11.55 -11.57 -14.77
CA ALA A 198 -12.87 -10.96 -14.74
C ALA A 198 -12.98 -9.95 -13.57
N MET A 199 -12.50 -10.32 -12.36
CA MET A 199 -12.44 -9.43 -11.21
C MET A 199 -11.63 -8.18 -11.52
N GLN A 200 -10.44 -8.32 -12.09
CA GLN A 200 -9.57 -7.20 -12.46
C GLN A 200 -10.20 -6.32 -13.54
N ARG A 201 -10.81 -6.92 -14.58
CA ARG A 201 -11.51 -6.16 -15.62
C ARG A 201 -12.64 -5.32 -15.06
N PHE A 202 -13.45 -5.90 -14.19
CA PHE A 202 -14.52 -5.18 -13.49
C PHE A 202 -14.01 -4.04 -12.63
N SER A 203 -12.90 -4.27 -11.91
CA SER A 203 -12.32 -3.31 -10.96
C SER A 203 -11.55 -2.18 -11.63
N LYS A 204 -11.20 -2.32 -12.92
CA LYS A 204 -10.36 -1.37 -13.64
C LYS A 204 -10.82 0.09 -13.56
N PRO A 205 -12.13 0.43 -13.78
CA PRO A 205 -12.58 1.83 -13.69
C PRO A 205 -12.40 2.46 -12.30
N PHE A 206 -12.48 1.65 -11.24
CA PHE A 206 -12.20 2.09 -9.87
C PHE A 206 -10.70 2.26 -9.65
N ALA A 207 -9.91 1.29 -10.10
CA ALA A 207 -8.47 1.32 -10.00
C ALA A 207 -7.87 2.59 -10.65
N GLU A 208 -8.40 3.01 -11.79
CA GLU A 208 -8.01 4.24 -12.47
C GLU A 208 -8.29 5.49 -11.63
N GLN A 209 -9.46 5.57 -10.96
CA GLN A 209 -9.81 6.69 -10.10
C GLN A 209 -8.91 6.78 -8.85
N PHE A 210 -8.55 5.62 -8.27
CA PHE A 210 -7.70 5.54 -7.08
C PHE A 210 -6.21 5.57 -7.39
N HIS A 211 -5.82 5.51 -8.66
CA HIS A 211 -4.45 5.37 -9.14
C HIS A 211 -3.74 4.15 -8.52
N VAL A 212 -4.43 3.01 -8.52
CA VAL A 212 -3.90 1.72 -8.05
C VAL A 212 -3.99 0.66 -9.15
N SER A 213 -3.42 -0.53 -8.94
CA SER A 213 -3.60 -1.62 -9.89
C SER A 213 -5.02 -2.19 -9.86
N ALA A 214 -5.51 -2.70 -11.00
CA ALA A 214 -6.81 -3.37 -11.08
C ALA A 214 -6.86 -4.61 -10.16
N GLU A 215 -5.73 -5.28 -9.97
CA GLU A 215 -5.57 -6.42 -9.08
C GLU A 215 -5.78 -5.98 -7.61
N ALA A 216 -5.07 -4.95 -7.15
CA ALA A 216 -5.22 -4.44 -5.78
C ALA A 216 -6.66 -3.98 -5.50
N MET A 217 -7.27 -3.27 -6.45
CA MET A 217 -8.66 -2.85 -6.34
C MET A 217 -9.62 -4.05 -6.29
N SER A 218 -9.38 -5.10 -7.07
CA SER A 218 -10.23 -6.29 -7.06
C SER A 218 -10.23 -6.98 -5.70
N TYR A 219 -9.07 -7.14 -5.08
CA TYR A 219 -8.96 -7.67 -3.71
C TYR A 219 -9.66 -6.76 -2.69
N ARG A 220 -9.52 -5.45 -2.84
CA ARG A 220 -10.17 -4.50 -1.93
C ARG A 220 -11.69 -4.55 -2.02
N LEU A 221 -12.27 -4.59 -3.22
CA LEU A 221 -13.72 -4.71 -3.43
C LEU A 221 -14.25 -6.04 -2.90
N GLU A 222 -13.50 -7.14 -3.08
CA GLU A 222 -13.85 -8.46 -2.53
C GLU A 222 -13.80 -8.45 -1.00
N ALA A 223 -12.75 -7.91 -0.39
CA ALA A 223 -12.61 -7.78 1.07
C ALA A 223 -13.71 -6.88 1.70
N LEU A 224 -14.19 -5.88 0.97
CA LEU A 224 -15.30 -5.03 1.41
C LEU A 224 -16.69 -5.64 1.17
N GLY A 225 -16.76 -6.83 0.57
CA GLY A 225 -18.02 -7.49 0.22
C GLY A 225 -18.83 -6.73 -0.84
N LEU A 226 -18.18 -5.98 -1.72
CA LEU A 226 -18.80 -5.28 -2.83
C LEU A 226 -18.74 -6.09 -4.11
N LEU A 227 -17.74 -6.92 -4.28
CA LEU A 227 -17.55 -7.81 -5.41
C LEU A 227 -17.31 -9.22 -4.88
N THR A 228 -17.88 -10.24 -5.53
CA THR A 228 -17.74 -11.64 -5.12
C THR A 228 -17.61 -12.58 -6.30
N ARG A 229 -17.01 -13.74 -6.06
CA ARG A 229 -16.96 -14.91 -6.95
C ARG A 229 -17.98 -15.96 -6.55
N ASP A 230 -18.64 -15.80 -5.39
CA ASP A 230 -19.55 -16.77 -4.83
C ASP A 230 -21.02 -16.43 -5.16
N ARG A 231 -21.66 -17.30 -5.94
CA ARG A 231 -23.09 -17.19 -6.27
C ARG A 231 -24.01 -17.59 -5.13
N SER A 232 -23.51 -18.36 -4.15
CA SER A 232 -24.35 -18.83 -3.06
C SER A 232 -24.89 -17.70 -2.18
N LEU A 233 -24.29 -16.51 -2.27
CA LEU A 233 -24.75 -15.31 -1.57
C LEU A 233 -26.04 -14.70 -2.14
N PHE A 234 -26.51 -15.19 -3.32
CA PHE A 234 -27.67 -14.64 -4.06
C PHE A 234 -28.81 -15.65 -4.21
N GLY A 235 -28.66 -16.88 -3.66
CA GLY A 235 -29.63 -17.98 -3.81
C GLY A 235 -30.52 -18.17 -2.62
#